data_0595b5e5a2dc923f3b78294232ff8988
#
_entry.id   0595b5e5a2dc923f3b78294232ff8988
#
_cell.length_a   1.000
_cell.length_b   1.000
_cell.length_c   1.000
_cell.angle_alpha   90.00
_cell.angle_beta   90.00
_cell.angle_gamma   90.00
#
_symmetry.space_group_name_H-M   'P 1'
#
loop_
_entity.id
_entity.type
_entity.pdbx_description
1 polymer ?
#
loop_
_entity_poly.entity_id
_entity_poly.type
_entity_poly.pdbx_seq_one_letter_code
_entity_poly.pdbx_strand_id
1 'polypeptide(L)'
;ELIENNEDELKIIGFLSNNYTLIYKIQELIKEYSDEECMIKLNKMHPYRFKLLKEQALSLDKKYLLTKIKELGELDIKIKSGVINPKLGMELFFCEL
;
A
#
# COMPACT_ATOMS: atom_id res chain seq x y z
N GLU A 1 -24.28 11.94 -2.52
CA GLU A 1 -23.15 12.89 -2.39
C GLU A 1 -22.10 12.35 -1.46
N LEU A 2 -22.52 12.03 -0.24
CA LEU A 2 -21.60 11.45 0.71
C LEU A 2 -21.04 10.13 0.21
N ILE A 3 -21.86 9.39 -0.51
CA ILE A 3 -21.46 8.11 -1.07
C ILE A 3 -20.37 8.30 -2.12
N GLU A 4 -20.50 9.34 -2.94
CA GLU A 4 -19.49 9.63 -3.95
C GLU A 4 -18.15 9.95 -3.31
N ASN A 5 -18.16 10.74 -2.22
CA ASN A 5 -16.94 11.07 -1.52
C ASN A 5 -16.30 9.82 -0.91
N ASN A 6 -17.14 8.90 -0.40
CA ASN A 6 -16.62 7.66 0.17
C ASN A 6 -15.90 6.84 -0.88
N GLU A 7 -16.41 6.81 -2.12
CA GLU A 7 -15.76 6.05 -3.19
C GLU A 7 -14.37 6.57 -3.49
N ASP A 8 -14.21 7.89 -3.52
CA ASP A 8 -12.91 8.48 -3.81
C ASP A 8 -11.89 8.13 -2.74
N GLU A 9 -12.26 8.29 -1.48
CA GLU A 9 -11.36 7.93 -0.38
C GLU A 9 -11.03 6.44 -0.39
N LEU A 10 -12.00 5.59 -0.67
CA LEU A 10 -11.76 4.15 -0.71
C LEU A 10 -10.82 3.77 -1.85
N LYS A 11 -10.90 4.46 -2.98
CA LYS A 11 -9.97 4.22 -4.07
C LYS A 11 -8.55 4.56 -3.69
N ILE A 12 -8.36 5.67 -2.98
CA ILE A 12 -7.04 6.08 -2.53
C ILE A 12 -6.49 5.06 -1.53
N ILE A 13 -7.32 4.61 -0.60
CA ILE A 13 -6.91 3.60 0.38
C ILE A 13 -6.50 2.32 -0.33
N GLY A 14 -7.28 1.88 -1.32
CA GLY A 14 -6.96 0.70 -2.09
C GLY A 14 -5.63 0.82 -2.81
N PHE A 15 -5.38 1.99 -3.40
CA PHE A 15 -4.13 2.25 -4.10
C PHE A 15 -2.94 2.21 -3.14
N LEU A 16 -3.06 2.87 -2.00
CA LEU A 16 -1.99 2.89 -1.00
C LEU A 16 -1.73 1.49 -0.45
N SER A 17 -2.78 0.77 -0.12
CA SER A 17 -2.65 -0.59 0.41
C SER A 17 -1.95 -1.49 -0.58
N ASN A 18 -2.33 -1.40 -1.86
CA ASN A 18 -1.71 -2.20 -2.90
C ASN A 18 -0.23 -1.85 -3.06
N ASN A 19 0.09 -0.57 -2.98
CA ASN A 19 1.46 -0.10 -3.13
C ASN A 19 2.34 -0.61 -1.98
N TYR A 20 1.88 -0.49 -0.74
CA TYR A 20 2.64 -1.01 0.40
C TYR A 20 2.79 -2.53 0.32
N THR A 21 1.74 -3.22 -0.12
CA THR A 21 1.81 -4.68 -0.28
C THR A 21 2.84 -5.07 -1.31
N LEU A 22 2.93 -4.34 -2.44
CA LEU A 22 3.92 -4.61 -3.45
C LEU A 22 5.34 -4.39 -2.93
N ILE A 23 5.55 -3.32 -2.16
CA ILE A 23 6.86 -3.04 -1.58
C ILE A 23 7.25 -4.18 -0.63
N TYR A 24 6.32 -4.65 0.18
CA TYR A 24 6.57 -5.76 1.07
C TYR A 24 6.93 -7.03 0.29
N LYS A 25 6.17 -7.33 -0.77
CA LYS A 25 6.46 -8.50 -1.59
C LYS A 25 7.87 -8.42 -2.19
N ILE A 26 8.26 -7.24 -2.64
CA ILE A 26 9.59 -7.06 -3.21
C ILE A 26 10.66 -7.30 -2.14
N GLN A 27 10.44 -6.82 -0.91
CA GLN A 27 11.39 -7.08 0.17
C GLN A 27 11.64 -8.58 0.34
N GLU A 28 10.59 -9.38 0.25
CA GLU A 28 10.73 -10.82 0.42
C GLU A 28 11.36 -11.48 -0.81
N LEU A 29 10.97 -11.05 -2.00
CA LEU A 29 11.46 -11.66 -3.23
C LEU A 29 12.94 -11.40 -3.48
N ILE A 30 13.43 -10.20 -3.17
CA ILE A 30 14.85 -9.89 -3.45
C ILE A 30 15.80 -10.64 -2.55
N LYS A 31 15.31 -11.30 -1.51
CA LYS A 31 16.16 -12.13 -0.65
C LYS A 31 16.56 -13.42 -1.33
N GLU A 32 15.74 -13.91 -2.29
CA GLU A 32 15.96 -15.22 -2.88
C GLU A 32 16.07 -15.20 -4.40
N TYR A 33 15.63 -14.12 -5.06
CA TYR A 33 15.54 -14.08 -6.51
C TYR A 33 16.26 -12.88 -7.06
N SER A 34 16.72 -13.01 -8.32
CA SER A 34 17.32 -11.89 -9.04
C SER A 34 16.23 -10.88 -9.40
N ASP A 35 16.66 -9.68 -9.81
CA ASP A 35 15.73 -8.63 -10.21
C ASP A 35 14.84 -9.11 -11.35
N GLU A 36 15.42 -9.80 -12.34
CA GLU A 36 14.66 -10.29 -13.47
C GLU A 36 13.60 -11.30 -13.06
N GLU A 37 13.96 -12.20 -12.14
CA GLU A 37 13.02 -13.19 -11.64
C GLU A 37 11.91 -12.52 -10.83
N CYS A 38 12.25 -11.51 -10.05
CA CYS A 38 11.26 -10.76 -9.29
C CYS A 38 10.25 -10.10 -10.19
N MET A 39 10.71 -9.46 -11.25
CA MET A 39 9.81 -8.79 -12.19
C MET A 39 8.84 -9.76 -12.84
N ILE A 40 9.35 -10.95 -13.20
CA ILE A 40 8.49 -11.98 -13.78
C ILE A 40 7.41 -12.41 -12.77
N LYS A 41 7.81 -12.64 -11.52
CA LYS A 41 6.88 -13.07 -10.49
C LYS A 41 5.84 -11.99 -10.17
N LEU A 42 6.14 -10.73 -10.48
CA LEU A 42 5.24 -9.61 -10.26
C LEU A 42 4.47 -9.25 -11.54
N ASN A 43 4.10 -10.26 -12.31
CA ASN A 43 3.31 -10.12 -13.54
C ASN A 43 4.03 -9.31 -14.60
N LYS A 44 5.32 -9.59 -14.78
CA LYS A 44 6.17 -8.93 -15.78
C LYS A 44 6.19 -7.42 -15.57
N MET A 45 6.43 -7.02 -14.32
CA MET A 45 6.50 -5.61 -13.97
C MET A 45 7.55 -4.87 -14.80
N HIS A 46 7.23 -3.65 -15.20
CA HIS A 46 8.15 -2.83 -15.97
C HIS A 46 9.42 -2.54 -15.15
N PRO A 47 10.63 -2.62 -15.77
CA PRO A 47 11.88 -2.43 -15.04
C PRO A 47 11.97 -1.11 -14.28
N TYR A 48 11.49 -0.02 -14.87
CA TYR A 48 11.54 1.28 -14.22
C TYR A 48 10.69 1.29 -12.95
N ARG A 49 9.49 0.74 -13.02
CA ARG A 49 8.60 0.67 -11.85
C ARG A 49 9.21 -0.21 -10.78
N PHE A 50 9.78 -1.34 -11.20
CA PHE A 50 10.42 -2.25 -10.25
C PHE A 50 11.57 -1.56 -9.54
N LYS A 51 12.39 -0.80 -10.28
CA LYS A 51 13.52 -0.09 -9.69
C LYS A 51 13.06 0.87 -8.60
N LEU A 52 12.01 1.65 -8.87
CA LEU A 52 11.50 2.60 -7.89
C LEU A 52 10.98 1.91 -6.65
N LEU A 53 10.20 0.83 -6.84
CA LEU A 53 9.64 0.09 -5.71
C LEU A 53 10.72 -0.62 -4.92
N LYS A 54 11.74 -1.13 -5.60
CA LYS A 54 12.85 -1.79 -4.93
C LYS A 54 13.63 -0.82 -4.05
N GLU A 55 13.84 0.41 -4.53
CA GLU A 55 14.51 1.42 -3.73
C GLU A 55 13.75 1.69 -2.44
N GLN A 56 12.41 1.78 -2.54
CA GLN A 56 11.59 1.95 -1.35
C GLN A 56 11.65 0.71 -0.45
N ALA A 57 11.65 -0.48 -1.05
CA ALA A 57 11.72 -1.71 -0.28
C ALA A 57 13.01 -1.81 0.53
N LEU A 58 14.12 -1.32 -0.03
CA LEU A 58 15.39 -1.35 0.66
C LEU A 58 15.49 -0.30 1.76
N SER A 59 14.74 0.80 1.65
CA SER A 59 14.81 1.89 2.61
C SER A 59 13.78 1.78 3.74
N LEU A 60 12.71 1.01 3.55
CA LEU A 60 11.64 0.91 4.54
C LEU A 60 11.75 -0.37 5.35
N ASP A 61 11.43 -0.25 6.64
CA ASP A 61 11.45 -1.39 7.54
C ASP A 61 10.22 -2.28 7.29
N LYS A 62 10.43 -3.59 7.35
CA LYS A 62 9.35 -4.57 7.17
C LYS A 62 8.23 -4.35 8.16
N LYS A 63 8.58 -4.07 9.41
CA LYS A 63 7.59 -3.85 10.46
C LYS A 63 6.74 -2.62 10.16
N TYR A 64 7.37 -1.57 9.66
CA TYR A 64 6.66 -0.36 9.26
C TYR A 64 5.64 -0.67 8.16
N LEU A 65 6.08 -1.43 7.14
CA LEU A 65 5.20 -1.79 6.03
C LEU A 65 3.99 -2.59 6.49
N LEU A 66 4.22 -3.60 7.35
CA LEU A 66 3.14 -4.42 7.85
C LEU A 66 2.16 -3.62 8.69
N THR A 67 2.68 -2.68 9.49
CA THR A 67 1.84 -1.80 10.29
C THR A 67 0.95 -0.93 9.41
N LYS A 68 1.53 -0.35 8.35
CA LYS A 68 0.75 0.51 7.45
C LYS A 68 -0.29 -0.27 6.68
N ILE A 69 0.04 -1.48 6.24
CA ILE A 69 -0.93 -2.33 5.56
C ILE A 69 -2.10 -2.64 6.48
N LYS A 70 -1.82 -2.95 7.74
CA LYS A 70 -2.86 -3.23 8.72
C LYS A 70 -3.73 -2.01 8.98
N GLU A 71 -3.10 -0.84 9.16
CA GLU A 71 -3.83 0.40 9.43
C GLU A 71 -4.76 0.74 8.27
N LEU A 72 -4.30 0.57 7.04
CA LEU A 72 -5.13 0.84 5.88
C LEU A 72 -6.31 -0.12 5.78
N GLY A 73 -6.08 -1.40 6.11
CA GLY A 73 -7.17 -2.37 6.13
C GLY A 73 -8.22 -2.03 7.16
N GLU A 74 -7.78 -1.62 8.35
CA GLU A 74 -8.70 -1.22 9.42
C GLU A 74 -9.47 0.04 9.04
N LEU A 75 -8.79 0.99 8.42
CA LEU A 75 -9.43 2.23 7.98
C LEU A 75 -10.48 1.95 6.91
N ASP A 76 -10.17 1.06 5.98
CA ASP A 76 -11.13 0.66 4.94
C ASP A 76 -12.41 0.11 5.56
N ILE A 77 -12.27 -0.76 6.54
CA ILE A 77 -13.42 -1.36 7.23
C ILE A 77 -14.22 -0.30 7.97
N LYS A 78 -13.55 0.62 8.67
CA LYS A 78 -14.22 1.66 9.43
C LYS A 78 -15.00 2.61 8.53
N ILE A 79 -14.47 2.92 7.37
CA ILE A 79 -15.17 3.79 6.42
C ILE A 79 -16.39 3.08 5.86
N LYS A 80 -16.23 1.82 5.47
CA LYS A 80 -17.32 1.05 4.88
C LYS A 80 -18.45 0.80 5.87
N SER A 81 -18.13 0.66 7.15
CA SER A 81 -19.13 0.43 8.19
C SER A 81 -19.71 1.71 8.77
N GLY A 82 -19.23 2.88 8.33
CA GLY A 82 -19.75 4.15 8.78
C GLY A 82 -19.25 4.58 10.15
N VAL A 83 -18.24 3.90 10.69
CA VAL A 83 -17.71 4.23 12.00
C VAL A 83 -16.93 5.53 11.99
N ILE A 84 -16.29 5.86 10.87
CA ILE A 84 -15.48 7.06 10.78
C ILE A 84 -15.75 7.78 9.47
N ASN A 85 -15.69 9.11 9.51
CA ASN A 85 -15.81 9.93 8.32
C ASN A 85 -14.60 9.69 7.41
N PRO A 86 -14.79 9.43 6.11
CA PRO A 86 -13.67 9.11 5.22
C PRO A 86 -12.58 10.17 5.19
N LYS A 87 -12.94 11.45 5.13
CA LYS A 87 -11.95 12.51 5.10
C LYS A 87 -11.16 12.58 6.38
N LEU A 88 -11.86 12.47 7.52
CA LEU A 88 -11.18 12.50 8.80
C LEU A 88 -10.24 11.31 8.94
N GLY A 89 -10.68 10.13 8.51
CA GLY A 89 -9.85 8.94 8.56
C GLY A 89 -8.58 9.09 7.75
N MET A 90 -8.70 9.65 6.54
CA MET A 90 -7.54 9.89 5.69
C MET A 90 -6.60 10.91 6.31
N GLU A 91 -7.14 11.96 6.89
CA GLU A 91 -6.31 12.98 7.53
C GLU A 91 -5.52 12.39 8.70
N LEU A 92 -6.17 11.58 9.52
CA LEU A 92 -5.49 10.94 10.64
C LEU A 92 -4.40 10.00 10.16
N PHE A 93 -4.67 9.24 9.11
CA PHE A 93 -3.66 8.32 8.57
C PHE A 93 -2.44 9.09 8.08
N PHE A 94 -2.65 10.17 7.32
CA PHE A 94 -1.54 10.93 6.77
C PHE A 94 -0.78 11.70 7.85
N CYS A 95 -1.45 12.08 8.92
CA CYS A 95 -0.76 12.75 10.03
C CYS A 95 0.22 11.83 10.75
N GLU A 96 0.00 10.51 10.66
CA GLU A 96 0.85 9.55 11.34
C GLU A 96 2.00 9.05 10.46
N LEU A 97 2.05 9.50 9.22
CA LEU A 97 3.17 9.14 8.35
C LEU A 97 4.45 9.91 8.75
#